data_6adf622dcd5f3c223b1c9ac9e9921d92
#
_entry.id   6adf622dcd5f3c223b1c9ac9e9921d92
#
_cell.length_a   1.000
_cell.length_b   1.000
_cell.length_c   1.000
_cell.angle_alpha   90.00
_cell.angle_beta   90.00
_cell.angle_gamma   90.00
#
_symmetry.space_group_name_H-M   'P 1'
#
loop_
_entity.id
_entity.type
_entity.pdbx_description
1 polymer ?
#
loop_
_entity_poly.entity_id
_entity_poly.type
_entity_poly.pdbx_seq_one_letter_code
_entity_poly.pdbx_strand_id
1 'polypeptide(L)'
;MKKLFGLLSVVLVAVICFAQPVDAAKKEKRAKYVFYFIGDGMGINQVNGTEMYLAERAGKIGVEPLNFTTFPVRNFVTTYSAYNSVTCSAAAGTALATGEKTKNGTIAMDKEHKAPVYSIATKAKELGMKVGIATNNSIDHATPACFYAHQPDRNMTYEIATDLPKAGFDFYAGAGFVKPEKKDSVNIYTLFDRAGYTIARGNDDFRKKAAKADKIIFMQEQGCDMGSLPYAIDRKPGDLSLEEITQGAIDFLSKDKKNGFFVMIECGLIDWACHSNDAAAMFNEVIDFQKSIQKAIDFYKQHPDETLIVVTADHETGNFALGTGKYELNLKALQHQMVSKGQLSKKISALRTTHHYAVTWEDVKKLLSDNLGLWTKEELKESYEKDLRHRYDKAFSNGEQEMVKSLYAEDEPLANTAVQILNRIARISWGSGGHSAGYVPLFVLGVGAENFNGKLDNTDIPRQIEALMRDIQ
;
A
#
# COMPACT_ATOMS: atom_id res chain seq x y z
N MET A 1 -70.36 57.93 -47.33
CA MET A 1 -69.05 58.61 -47.49
C MET A 1 -68.07 57.92 -46.63
N LYS A 2 -66.92 57.70 -47.22
CA LYS A 2 -65.69 57.08 -46.65
C LYS A 2 -65.69 55.56 -46.47
N LYS A 3 -65.03 54.91 -47.45
CA LYS A 3 -64.60 53.53 -47.50
C LYS A 3 -63.47 53.31 -46.47
N LEU A 4 -63.48 52.16 -45.81
CA LEU A 4 -62.37 51.73 -45.06
C LEU A 4 -61.93 50.38 -45.59
N PHE A 5 -60.74 50.35 -46.22
CA PHE A 5 -60.08 49.16 -46.68
C PHE A 5 -59.39 48.46 -45.50
N GLY A 6 -59.80 47.24 -45.26
CA GLY A 6 -59.05 46.36 -44.31
C GLY A 6 -57.98 45.56 -45.01
N LEU A 7 -56.76 45.78 -44.61
CA LEU A 7 -55.58 45.04 -45.09
C LEU A 7 -55.45 43.78 -44.25
N LEU A 8 -55.61 42.62 -44.86
CA LEU A 8 -55.37 41.29 -44.21
C LEU A 8 -53.86 40.95 -44.36
N SER A 9 -53.15 41.13 -43.30
CA SER A 9 -51.71 40.66 -43.23
C SER A 9 -51.67 39.20 -42.85
N VAL A 10 -51.29 38.33 -43.79
CA VAL A 10 -51.00 36.92 -43.51
C VAL A 10 -49.59 36.86 -42.96
N VAL A 11 -49.44 36.54 -41.66
CA VAL A 11 -48.16 36.25 -41.02
C VAL A 11 -47.84 34.78 -41.27
N LEU A 12 -46.87 34.53 -42.17
CA LEU A 12 -46.32 33.20 -42.39
C LEU A 12 -45.30 32.89 -41.26
N VAL A 13 -45.71 32.09 -40.24
CA VAL A 13 -44.81 31.59 -39.21
C VAL A 13 -44.03 30.42 -39.82
N ALA A 14 -42.81 30.68 -40.25
CA ALA A 14 -41.85 29.60 -40.55
C ALA A 14 -41.40 28.91 -39.27
N VAL A 15 -41.92 27.72 -39.00
CA VAL A 15 -41.39 26.84 -37.95
C VAL A 15 -40.05 26.30 -38.43
N ILE A 16 -38.96 26.94 -37.97
CA ILE A 16 -37.63 26.40 -38.13
C ILE A 16 -37.45 25.29 -37.08
N CYS A 17 -37.66 24.05 -37.47
CA CYS A 17 -37.20 22.88 -36.68
C CYS A 17 -35.68 22.92 -36.62
N PHE A 18 -35.13 23.45 -35.51
CA PHE A 18 -33.78 23.17 -35.15
C PHE A 18 -33.72 21.66 -34.79
N ALA A 19 -33.30 20.83 -35.75
CA ALA A 19 -32.77 19.51 -35.44
C ALA A 19 -31.54 19.74 -34.56
N GLN A 20 -31.71 19.55 -33.22
CA GLN A 20 -30.55 19.46 -32.40
C GLN A 20 -29.70 18.28 -32.93
N PRO A 21 -28.39 18.44 -33.11
CA PRO A 21 -27.56 17.30 -33.41
C PRO A 21 -27.81 16.27 -32.33
N VAL A 22 -28.29 15.09 -32.70
CA VAL A 22 -28.27 13.91 -31.83
C VAL A 22 -26.82 13.78 -31.40
N ASP A 23 -26.56 14.11 -30.13
CA ASP A 23 -25.24 13.85 -29.54
C ASP A 23 -24.90 12.42 -29.93
N ALA A 24 -23.84 12.28 -30.74
CA ALA A 24 -23.28 10.98 -31.05
C ALA A 24 -23.05 10.33 -29.70
N ALA A 25 -23.76 9.24 -29.42
CA ALA A 25 -23.72 8.57 -28.12
C ALA A 25 -22.25 8.47 -27.71
N LYS A 26 -21.90 9.20 -26.64
CA LYS A 26 -20.54 9.23 -26.11
C LYS A 26 -20.26 7.77 -25.82
N LYS A 27 -19.40 7.13 -26.62
CA LYS A 27 -19.03 5.75 -26.42
C LYS A 27 -18.48 5.68 -25.00
N GLU A 28 -19.20 5.05 -24.09
CA GLU A 28 -18.77 4.95 -22.70
C GLU A 28 -17.39 4.31 -22.69
N LYS A 29 -16.41 5.03 -22.16
CA LYS A 29 -15.01 4.65 -22.18
C LYS A 29 -14.81 3.52 -21.16
N ARG A 30 -14.39 2.36 -21.63
CA ARG A 30 -14.05 1.21 -20.79
C ARG A 30 -12.64 1.38 -20.22
N ALA A 31 -12.46 1.05 -18.93
CA ALA A 31 -11.15 0.91 -18.31
C ALA A 31 -10.52 -0.42 -18.75
N LYS A 32 -9.68 -0.35 -19.79
CA LYS A 32 -8.94 -1.48 -20.34
C LYS A 32 -7.71 -1.83 -19.51
N TYR A 33 -7.10 -0.82 -18.88
CA TYR A 33 -5.93 -0.96 -18.01
C TYR A 33 -6.29 -0.41 -16.64
N VAL A 34 -6.32 -1.28 -15.64
CA VAL A 34 -6.68 -0.92 -14.27
C VAL A 34 -5.49 -1.14 -13.35
N PHE A 35 -5.07 -0.06 -12.71
CA PHE A 35 -4.10 -0.08 -11.61
C PHE A 35 -4.85 0.21 -10.31
N TYR A 36 -4.79 -0.72 -9.38
CA TYR A 36 -5.41 -0.58 -8.08
C TYR A 36 -4.35 -0.65 -6.98
N PHE A 37 -3.96 0.51 -6.47
CA PHE A 37 -2.94 0.66 -5.45
C PHE A 37 -3.56 0.70 -4.06
N ILE A 38 -3.04 -0.08 -3.12
CA ILE A 38 -3.47 -0.14 -1.73
C ILE A 38 -2.25 0.11 -0.83
N GLY A 39 -2.23 1.25 -0.11
CA GLY A 39 -1.26 1.52 0.95
C GLY A 39 -1.81 0.97 2.26
N ASP A 40 -1.36 -0.21 2.69
CA ASP A 40 -1.80 -0.82 3.94
C ASP A 40 -1.48 0.11 5.12
N GLY A 41 -2.46 0.41 5.97
CA GLY A 41 -2.31 1.30 7.11
C GLY A 41 -2.16 2.80 6.78
N MET A 42 -2.26 3.18 5.51
CA MET A 42 -2.02 4.54 5.02
C MET A 42 -3.24 5.44 5.24
N GLY A 43 -3.41 5.95 6.46
CA GLY A 43 -4.43 6.96 6.76
C GLY A 43 -4.07 8.35 6.19
N ILE A 44 -4.98 9.29 6.39
CA ILE A 44 -4.85 10.67 5.88
C ILE A 44 -3.62 11.36 6.46
N ASN A 45 -3.32 11.15 7.75
CA ASN A 45 -2.17 11.79 8.40
C ASN A 45 -0.84 11.19 7.96
N GLN A 46 -0.78 9.93 7.55
CA GLN A 46 0.41 9.32 6.97
C GLN A 46 0.76 9.99 5.62
N VAL A 47 -0.24 10.27 4.79
CA VAL A 47 -0.07 11.00 3.52
C VAL A 47 0.34 12.45 3.78
N ASN A 48 -0.45 13.20 4.56
CA ASN A 48 -0.20 14.61 4.87
C ASN A 48 1.15 14.81 5.56
N GLY A 49 1.49 13.94 6.52
CA GLY A 49 2.79 14.00 7.21
C GLY A 49 3.97 13.75 6.27
N THR A 50 3.81 12.86 5.29
CA THR A 50 4.86 12.62 4.28
C THR A 50 5.06 13.86 3.39
N GLU A 51 4.00 14.52 2.96
CA GLU A 51 4.09 15.76 2.18
C GLU A 51 4.74 16.90 2.98
N MET A 52 4.41 17.03 4.27
CA MET A 52 5.06 17.98 5.17
C MET A 52 6.53 17.65 5.41
N TYR A 53 6.86 16.37 5.59
CA TYR A 53 8.24 15.91 5.71
C TYR A 53 9.08 16.25 4.47
N LEU A 54 8.53 16.04 3.27
CA LEU A 54 9.19 16.41 2.02
C LEU A 54 9.41 17.92 1.92
N ALA A 55 8.42 18.74 2.31
CA ALA A 55 8.53 20.19 2.33
C ALA A 55 9.61 20.67 3.30
N GLU A 56 9.62 20.17 4.54
CA GLU A 56 10.64 20.54 5.54
C GLU A 56 12.06 20.13 5.12
N ARG A 57 12.22 18.96 4.50
CA ARG A 57 13.51 18.54 3.91
C ARG A 57 13.99 19.50 2.81
N ALA A 58 13.06 20.08 2.06
CA ALA A 58 13.35 21.10 1.04
C ALA A 58 13.48 22.51 1.61
N GLY A 59 13.43 22.68 2.94
CA GLY A 59 13.49 23.98 3.61
C GLY A 59 12.24 24.85 3.43
N LYS A 60 11.09 24.23 3.15
CA LYS A 60 9.79 24.90 2.95
C LYS A 60 8.87 24.66 4.13
N ILE A 61 7.93 25.57 4.36
CA ILE A 61 6.79 25.41 5.25
C ILE A 61 5.59 24.98 4.40
N GLY A 62 4.77 24.05 4.89
CA GLY A 62 3.59 23.55 4.21
C GLY A 62 3.79 22.14 3.68
N VAL A 63 3.43 21.89 2.43
CA VAL A 63 3.45 20.56 1.81
C VAL A 63 4.23 20.58 0.49
N GLU A 64 4.90 19.49 0.19
CA GLU A 64 5.40 19.14 -1.14
C GLU A 64 4.56 17.97 -1.62
N PRO A 65 3.66 18.17 -2.63
CA PRO A 65 2.68 17.17 -3.00
C PRO A 65 3.29 15.86 -3.48
N LEU A 66 2.74 14.75 -3.02
CA LEU A 66 2.96 13.44 -3.62
C LEU A 66 2.27 13.38 -5.00
N ASN A 67 2.78 12.59 -5.93
CA ASN A 67 2.24 12.54 -7.29
C ASN A 67 0.75 12.15 -7.35
N PHE A 68 0.30 11.25 -6.48
CA PHE A 68 -1.08 10.77 -6.46
C PHE A 68 -2.04 11.74 -5.74
N THR A 69 -1.56 12.59 -4.84
CA THR A 69 -2.41 13.60 -4.18
C THR A 69 -2.83 14.72 -5.12
N THR A 70 -2.20 14.81 -6.30
CA THR A 70 -2.57 15.76 -7.37
C THR A 70 -3.63 15.22 -8.32
N PHE A 71 -4.11 14.00 -8.15
CA PHE A 71 -5.14 13.40 -9.01
C PHE A 71 -6.46 14.21 -8.94
N PRO A 72 -7.27 14.21 -10.02
CA PRO A 72 -8.47 15.06 -10.10
C PRO A 72 -9.53 14.69 -9.07
N VAL A 73 -9.68 13.40 -8.76
CA VAL A 73 -10.61 12.93 -7.72
C VAL A 73 -9.83 12.63 -6.44
N ARG A 74 -10.28 13.23 -5.34
CA ARG A 74 -9.73 13.11 -3.99
C ARG A 74 -10.88 12.99 -3.00
N ASN A 75 -10.90 11.91 -2.22
CA ASN A 75 -12.03 11.58 -1.36
C ASN A 75 -11.60 10.90 -0.06
N PHE A 76 -12.56 10.61 0.82
CA PHE A 76 -12.40 9.89 2.08
C PHE A 76 -13.28 8.65 2.08
N VAL A 77 -12.79 7.57 2.65
CA VAL A 77 -13.43 6.26 2.64
C VAL A 77 -13.55 5.71 4.05
N THR A 78 -14.69 5.10 4.36
CA THR A 78 -14.90 4.34 5.60
C THR A 78 -14.47 2.89 5.43
N THR A 79 -13.95 2.28 6.51
CA THR A 79 -13.25 0.99 6.43
C THR A 79 -13.71 -0.08 7.42
N TYR A 80 -14.76 0.18 8.22
CA TYR A 80 -15.28 -0.78 9.22
C TYR A 80 -15.52 -2.18 8.62
N SER A 81 -15.36 -3.22 9.44
CA SER A 81 -15.65 -4.61 9.08
C SER A 81 -17.11 -4.98 9.38
N ALA A 82 -17.53 -6.20 9.06
CA ALA A 82 -18.92 -6.62 9.26
C ALA A 82 -19.40 -6.53 10.73
N TYR A 83 -18.48 -6.67 11.68
CA TYR A 83 -18.83 -6.73 13.11
C TYR A 83 -18.05 -5.76 14.01
N ASN A 84 -17.08 -5.00 13.46
CA ASN A 84 -16.22 -4.12 14.24
C ASN A 84 -16.04 -2.77 13.55
N SER A 85 -16.05 -1.70 14.34
CA SER A 85 -15.74 -0.35 13.85
C SER A 85 -14.28 -0.21 13.40
N VAL A 86 -13.37 -0.98 13.99
CA VAL A 86 -11.97 -1.08 13.57
C VAL A 86 -11.78 -2.38 12.80
N THR A 87 -11.30 -2.27 11.58
CA THR A 87 -11.06 -3.41 10.68
C THR A 87 -9.62 -3.94 10.80
N CYS A 88 -9.37 -5.10 10.22
CA CYS A 88 -8.03 -5.61 9.94
C CYS A 88 -7.83 -5.74 8.42
N SER A 89 -6.58 -5.91 7.97
CA SER A 89 -6.23 -6.01 6.55
C SER A 89 -7.00 -7.13 5.81
N ALA A 90 -7.29 -8.27 6.48
CA ALA A 90 -8.08 -9.34 5.87
C ALA A 90 -9.52 -8.92 5.56
N ALA A 91 -10.22 -8.31 6.52
CA ALA A 91 -11.60 -7.86 6.32
C ALA A 91 -11.68 -6.64 5.39
N ALA A 92 -10.75 -5.68 5.53
CA ALA A 92 -10.69 -4.52 4.65
C ALA A 92 -10.25 -4.89 3.23
N GLY A 93 -9.24 -5.75 3.09
CA GLY A 93 -8.83 -6.31 1.80
C GLY A 93 -9.96 -7.08 1.12
N THR A 94 -10.76 -7.88 1.88
CA THR A 94 -11.96 -8.51 1.34
C THR A 94 -12.95 -7.48 0.82
N ALA A 95 -13.23 -6.41 1.59
CA ALA A 95 -14.14 -5.34 1.14
C ALA A 95 -13.62 -4.64 -0.12
N LEU A 96 -12.33 -4.31 -0.19
CA LEU A 96 -11.66 -3.69 -1.34
C LEU A 96 -11.56 -4.63 -2.56
N ALA A 97 -11.49 -5.93 -2.33
CA ALA A 97 -11.43 -6.91 -3.42
C ALA A 97 -12.80 -7.28 -3.98
N THR A 98 -13.83 -7.40 -3.12
CA THR A 98 -15.10 -8.05 -3.48
C THR A 98 -16.32 -7.13 -3.44
N GLY A 99 -16.24 -5.99 -2.75
CA GLY A 99 -17.38 -5.14 -2.45
C GLY A 99 -18.28 -5.66 -1.32
N GLU A 100 -17.81 -6.63 -0.53
CA GLU A 100 -18.57 -7.21 0.58
C GLU A 100 -17.81 -7.10 1.91
N LYS A 101 -18.53 -6.81 2.99
CA LYS A 101 -17.98 -6.81 4.35
C LYS A 101 -17.90 -8.22 4.92
N THR A 102 -16.79 -8.53 5.57
CA THR A 102 -16.60 -9.79 6.28
C THR A 102 -16.10 -9.57 7.72
N LYS A 103 -15.91 -10.64 8.47
CA LYS A 103 -15.36 -10.64 9.82
C LYS A 103 -13.85 -10.40 9.80
N ASN A 104 -13.32 -9.70 10.81
CA ASN A 104 -11.88 -9.55 10.97
C ASN A 104 -11.17 -10.91 10.97
N GLY A 105 -10.04 -10.99 10.25
CA GLY A 105 -9.25 -12.21 10.08
C GLY A 105 -9.65 -13.08 8.88
N THR A 106 -10.76 -12.81 8.21
CA THR A 106 -11.32 -13.63 7.13
C THR A 106 -10.82 -13.17 5.76
N ILE A 107 -10.42 -14.10 4.91
CA ILE A 107 -9.94 -13.87 3.55
C ILE A 107 -11.04 -14.24 2.54
N ALA A 108 -11.65 -13.26 1.89
CA ALA A 108 -12.63 -13.37 0.81
C ALA A 108 -13.68 -14.48 0.98
N MET A 109 -14.23 -14.57 2.18
CA MET A 109 -15.42 -15.35 2.48
C MET A 109 -16.52 -14.45 3.03
N ASP A 110 -17.77 -14.89 2.95
CA ASP A 110 -18.88 -14.20 3.57
C ASP A 110 -18.69 -14.06 5.10
N LYS A 111 -19.44 -13.17 5.73
CA LYS A 111 -19.29 -12.89 7.16
C LYS A 111 -19.63 -14.08 8.09
N GLU A 112 -20.32 -15.10 7.57
CA GLU A 112 -20.66 -16.34 8.27
C GLU A 112 -19.65 -17.47 7.99
N HIS A 113 -18.61 -17.26 7.17
CA HIS A 113 -17.63 -18.26 6.72
C HIS A 113 -18.25 -19.47 6.00
N LYS A 114 -19.36 -19.28 5.28
CA LYS A 114 -20.08 -20.36 4.61
C LYS A 114 -19.76 -20.45 3.13
N ALA A 115 -19.50 -19.31 2.49
CA ALA A 115 -19.27 -19.24 1.05
C ALA A 115 -18.11 -18.32 0.70
N PRO A 116 -17.35 -18.63 -0.37
CA PRO A 116 -16.39 -17.69 -0.95
C PRO A 116 -17.10 -16.49 -1.57
N VAL A 117 -16.48 -15.32 -1.47
CA VAL A 117 -16.86 -14.11 -2.21
C VAL A 117 -15.75 -13.76 -3.20
N TYR A 118 -16.11 -13.54 -4.45
CA TYR A 118 -15.15 -13.43 -5.54
C TYR A 118 -14.73 -11.99 -5.81
N SER A 119 -13.44 -11.80 -6.01
CA SER A 119 -12.82 -10.50 -6.21
C SER A 119 -13.04 -9.89 -7.60
N ILE A 120 -12.83 -8.60 -7.71
CA ILE A 120 -12.78 -7.90 -9.01
C ILE A 120 -11.62 -8.40 -9.88
N ALA A 121 -10.56 -8.97 -9.29
CA ALA A 121 -9.50 -9.64 -10.03
C ALA A 121 -10.02 -10.89 -10.76
N THR A 122 -10.88 -11.69 -10.10
CA THR A 122 -11.59 -12.81 -10.72
C THR A 122 -12.51 -12.30 -11.85
N LYS A 123 -13.25 -11.20 -11.61
CA LYS A 123 -14.10 -10.58 -12.63
C LYS A 123 -13.31 -10.08 -13.84
N ALA A 124 -12.15 -9.45 -13.61
CA ALA A 124 -11.26 -9.04 -14.69
C ALA A 124 -10.81 -10.23 -15.54
N LYS A 125 -10.46 -11.35 -14.89
CA LYS A 125 -10.11 -12.59 -15.60
C LYS A 125 -11.28 -13.15 -16.41
N GLU A 126 -12.51 -13.16 -15.87
CA GLU A 126 -13.73 -13.57 -16.57
C GLU A 126 -13.98 -12.69 -17.84
N LEU A 127 -13.61 -11.43 -17.80
CA LEU A 127 -13.64 -10.51 -18.94
C LEU A 127 -12.49 -10.71 -19.94
N GLY A 128 -11.61 -11.70 -19.69
CA GLY A 128 -10.47 -12.02 -20.55
C GLY A 128 -9.27 -11.08 -20.37
N MET A 129 -9.26 -10.22 -19.35
CA MET A 129 -8.11 -9.37 -19.03
C MET A 129 -6.98 -10.21 -18.43
N LYS A 130 -5.73 -9.76 -18.61
CA LYS A 130 -4.62 -10.26 -17.82
C LYS A 130 -4.71 -9.76 -16.40
N VAL A 131 -4.32 -10.59 -15.42
CA VAL A 131 -4.47 -10.26 -14.00
C VAL A 131 -3.16 -10.40 -13.26
N GLY A 132 -2.81 -9.36 -12.49
CA GLY A 132 -1.65 -9.32 -11.61
C GLY A 132 -1.99 -8.96 -10.17
N ILE A 133 -1.31 -9.60 -9.22
CA ILE A 133 -1.36 -9.30 -7.79
C ILE A 133 0.06 -9.12 -7.30
N ALA A 134 0.35 -7.95 -6.73
CA ALA A 134 1.69 -7.58 -6.30
C ALA A 134 1.69 -6.92 -4.92
N THR A 135 2.77 -7.09 -4.17
CA THR A 135 2.95 -6.53 -2.83
C THR A 135 4.44 -6.39 -2.50
N ASN A 136 4.78 -5.60 -1.50
CA ASN A 136 6.10 -5.64 -0.87
C ASN A 136 6.14 -6.52 0.40
N ASN A 137 5.01 -7.13 0.76
CA ASN A 137 4.93 -8.21 1.75
C ASN A 137 5.05 -9.60 1.09
N SER A 138 4.82 -10.67 1.85
CA SER A 138 4.65 -12.00 1.28
C SER A 138 3.38 -12.06 0.41
N ILE A 139 3.42 -12.86 -0.64
CA ILE A 139 2.30 -12.99 -1.59
C ILE A 139 1.05 -13.58 -0.90
N ASP A 140 1.26 -14.38 0.15
CA ASP A 140 0.23 -14.98 1.01
C ASP A 140 -0.16 -14.10 2.21
N HIS A 141 0.28 -12.82 2.26
CA HIS A 141 -0.21 -11.83 3.22
C HIS A 141 -1.71 -11.54 2.99
N ALA A 142 -2.37 -11.03 4.02
CA ALA A 142 -3.83 -10.90 4.04
C ALA A 142 -4.41 -10.08 2.88
N THR A 143 -3.85 -8.91 2.60
CA THR A 143 -4.38 -7.99 1.57
C THR A 143 -4.30 -8.57 0.16
N PRO A 144 -3.13 -9.04 -0.34
CA PRO A 144 -3.08 -9.67 -1.66
C PRO A 144 -3.89 -10.96 -1.71
N ALA A 145 -3.93 -11.75 -0.62
CA ALA A 145 -4.70 -12.99 -0.53
C ALA A 145 -6.19 -12.78 -0.79
N CYS A 146 -6.79 -11.66 -0.35
CA CYS A 146 -8.20 -11.36 -0.58
C CYS A 146 -8.59 -11.28 -2.05
N PHE A 147 -7.64 -11.12 -2.95
CA PHE A 147 -7.90 -11.06 -4.39
C PHE A 147 -7.93 -12.43 -5.08
N TYR A 148 -7.34 -13.49 -4.45
CA TYR A 148 -7.20 -14.81 -5.10
C TYR A 148 -7.55 -16.02 -4.21
N ALA A 149 -7.60 -15.85 -2.88
CA ALA A 149 -7.80 -16.95 -1.93
C ALA A 149 -9.12 -16.81 -1.16
N HIS A 150 -9.60 -17.93 -0.58
CA HIS A 150 -10.83 -18.00 0.20
C HIS A 150 -10.59 -18.84 1.44
N GLN A 151 -10.21 -18.18 2.56
CA GLN A 151 -9.87 -18.87 3.81
C GLN A 151 -10.56 -18.21 5.02
N PRO A 152 -11.03 -18.99 6.01
CA PRO A 152 -11.69 -18.44 7.19
C PRO A 152 -10.75 -17.71 8.14
N ASP A 153 -9.42 -17.94 8.02
CA ASP A 153 -8.40 -17.33 8.87
C ASP A 153 -7.16 -16.94 8.05
N ARG A 154 -6.75 -15.66 8.15
CA ARG A 154 -5.55 -15.10 7.50
C ARG A 154 -4.24 -15.78 7.89
N ASN A 155 -4.23 -16.52 9.01
CA ASN A 155 -3.04 -17.25 9.47
C ASN A 155 -2.86 -18.61 8.75
N MET A 156 -3.80 -19.03 7.93
CA MET A 156 -3.75 -20.24 7.11
C MET A 156 -2.88 -20.00 5.86
N THR A 157 -1.64 -19.53 6.05
CA THR A 157 -0.77 -19.06 4.97
C THR A 157 -0.47 -20.14 3.93
N TYR A 158 -0.27 -21.40 4.35
CA TYR A 158 -0.10 -22.52 3.41
C TYR A 158 -1.34 -22.71 2.53
N GLU A 159 -2.54 -22.75 3.11
CA GLU A 159 -3.81 -22.91 2.40
C GLU A 159 -4.07 -21.73 1.46
N ILE A 160 -3.78 -20.51 1.91
CA ILE A 160 -3.83 -19.29 1.08
C ILE A 160 -2.92 -19.46 -0.14
N ALA A 161 -1.67 -19.86 0.06
CA ALA A 161 -0.74 -20.11 -1.05
C ALA A 161 -1.22 -21.18 -2.02
N THR A 162 -1.93 -22.24 -1.52
CA THR A 162 -2.50 -23.30 -2.38
C THR A 162 -3.72 -22.84 -3.18
N ASP A 163 -4.35 -21.72 -2.86
CA ASP A 163 -5.44 -21.14 -3.65
C ASP A 163 -4.93 -20.35 -4.86
N LEU A 164 -3.68 -19.85 -4.84
CA LEU A 164 -3.06 -19.10 -5.93
C LEU A 164 -3.15 -19.82 -7.29
N PRO A 165 -2.71 -21.08 -7.44
CA PRO A 165 -2.81 -21.78 -8.71
C PRO A 165 -4.26 -22.05 -9.14
N LYS A 166 -5.23 -22.12 -8.22
CA LYS A 166 -6.66 -22.27 -8.54
C LYS A 166 -7.24 -21.00 -9.14
N ALA A 167 -6.88 -19.82 -8.62
CA ALA A 167 -7.24 -18.53 -9.19
C ALA A 167 -6.64 -18.35 -10.60
N GLY A 168 -5.43 -18.88 -10.80
CA GLY A 168 -4.79 -18.99 -12.11
C GLY A 168 -4.51 -17.66 -12.79
N PHE A 169 -4.23 -16.57 -12.02
CA PHE A 169 -3.87 -15.27 -12.56
C PHE A 169 -2.50 -15.30 -13.23
N ASP A 170 -2.17 -14.27 -13.99
CA ASP A 170 -1.04 -14.29 -14.91
C ASP A 170 0.27 -13.86 -14.24
N PHE A 171 0.19 -12.94 -13.23
CA PHE A 171 1.33 -12.36 -12.56
C PHE A 171 1.12 -12.30 -11.05
N TYR A 172 2.10 -12.78 -10.31
CA TYR A 172 2.18 -12.55 -8.87
C TYR A 172 3.58 -12.03 -8.51
N ALA A 173 3.66 -11.10 -7.57
CA ALA A 173 4.95 -10.61 -7.10
C ALA A 173 4.95 -10.22 -5.63
N GLY A 174 6.09 -10.38 -4.97
CA GLY A 174 6.28 -10.00 -3.56
C GLY A 174 7.58 -10.56 -2.98
N ALA A 175 7.65 -10.55 -1.65
CA ALA A 175 8.80 -11.08 -0.93
C ALA A 175 8.95 -12.61 -1.05
N GLY A 176 7.88 -13.32 -1.34
CA GLY A 176 7.82 -14.78 -1.37
C GLY A 176 6.60 -15.29 -0.61
N PHE A 177 6.77 -16.39 0.12
CA PHE A 177 5.71 -17.04 0.89
C PHE A 177 6.19 -17.39 2.30
N VAL A 178 5.32 -17.23 3.31
CA VAL A 178 5.67 -17.43 4.72
C VAL A 178 5.89 -18.90 5.04
N LYS A 179 5.02 -19.79 4.55
CA LYS A 179 5.09 -21.23 4.83
C LYS A 179 4.98 -22.04 3.53
N PRO A 180 6.09 -22.25 2.80
CA PRO A 180 6.08 -23.01 1.57
C PRO A 180 5.85 -24.52 1.79
N GLU A 181 6.00 -25.00 3.01
CA GLU A 181 5.86 -26.39 3.39
C GLU A 181 4.89 -26.56 4.58
N LYS A 182 4.11 -27.63 4.54
CA LYS A 182 3.25 -28.08 5.65
C LYS A 182 3.44 -29.59 5.79
N LYS A 183 3.50 -30.08 7.03
CA LYS A 183 3.64 -31.51 7.30
C LYS A 183 2.59 -32.33 6.51
N ASP A 184 3.02 -33.41 5.88
CA ASP A 184 2.20 -34.33 5.09
C ASP A 184 1.50 -33.67 3.87
N SER A 185 2.04 -32.55 3.38
CA SER A 185 1.49 -31.80 2.25
C SER A 185 2.55 -31.56 1.17
N VAL A 186 2.11 -31.23 -0.04
CA VAL A 186 3.01 -30.95 -1.17
C VAL A 186 3.60 -29.53 -0.99
N ASN A 187 4.90 -29.37 -1.24
CA ASN A 187 5.51 -28.04 -1.28
C ASN A 187 4.81 -27.14 -2.31
N ILE A 188 4.50 -25.89 -1.93
CA ILE A 188 3.73 -24.97 -2.79
C ILE A 188 4.42 -24.69 -4.12
N TYR A 189 5.74 -24.65 -4.18
CA TYR A 189 6.49 -24.43 -5.43
C TYR A 189 6.27 -25.58 -6.42
N THR A 190 6.11 -26.81 -5.93
CA THR A 190 5.70 -27.95 -6.78
C THR A 190 4.28 -27.76 -7.33
N LEU A 191 3.36 -27.19 -6.53
CA LEU A 191 2.01 -26.89 -7.01
C LEU A 191 2.01 -25.79 -8.08
N PHE A 192 2.85 -24.78 -7.91
CA PHE A 192 3.00 -23.69 -8.88
C PHE A 192 3.58 -24.17 -10.21
N ASP A 193 4.63 -25.00 -10.16
CA ASP A 193 5.22 -25.63 -11.35
C ASP A 193 4.18 -26.46 -12.12
N ARG A 194 3.46 -27.33 -11.42
CA ARG A 194 2.36 -28.14 -12.03
C ARG A 194 1.25 -27.28 -12.64
N ALA A 195 1.02 -26.10 -12.14
CA ALA A 195 0.05 -25.13 -12.66
C ALA A 195 0.61 -24.24 -13.79
N GLY A 196 1.87 -24.46 -14.20
CA GLY A 196 2.52 -23.75 -15.31
C GLY A 196 3.07 -22.38 -14.94
N TYR A 197 3.33 -22.12 -13.66
CA TYR A 197 4.01 -20.88 -13.25
C TYR A 197 5.52 -20.98 -13.40
N THR A 198 6.09 -20.00 -14.06
CA THR A 198 7.53 -19.73 -14.02
C THR A 198 7.87 -18.93 -12.78
N ILE A 199 8.84 -19.39 -11.98
CA ILE A 199 9.32 -18.67 -10.79
C ILE A 199 10.57 -17.89 -11.17
N ALA A 200 10.54 -16.58 -10.94
CA ALA A 200 11.65 -15.64 -11.13
C ALA A 200 12.08 -15.07 -9.78
N ARG A 201 13.39 -15.10 -9.49
CA ARG A 201 14.00 -14.58 -8.26
C ARG A 201 14.94 -13.43 -8.57
N GLY A 202 14.58 -12.22 -8.14
CA GLY A 202 15.32 -11.01 -8.47
C GLY A 202 15.10 -10.52 -9.91
N ASN A 203 15.51 -9.28 -10.17
CA ASN A 203 15.26 -8.59 -11.44
C ASN A 203 15.90 -9.26 -12.64
N ASP A 204 17.12 -9.74 -12.50
CA ASP A 204 17.88 -10.33 -13.63
C ASP A 204 17.26 -11.66 -14.07
N ASP A 205 16.80 -12.47 -13.13
CA ASP A 205 16.10 -13.72 -13.43
C ASP A 205 14.74 -13.46 -14.04
N PHE A 206 14.02 -12.45 -13.52
CA PHE A 206 12.75 -12.02 -14.10
C PHE A 206 12.89 -11.60 -15.58
N ARG A 207 13.86 -10.73 -15.90
CA ARG A 207 14.09 -10.28 -17.30
C ARG A 207 14.38 -11.44 -18.25
N LYS A 208 15.12 -12.45 -17.78
CA LYS A 208 15.46 -13.64 -18.59
C LYS A 208 14.23 -14.53 -18.85
N LYS A 209 13.37 -14.69 -17.86
CA LYS A 209 12.25 -15.64 -17.87
C LYS A 209 10.95 -15.05 -18.38
N ALA A 210 10.66 -13.78 -18.08
CA ALA A 210 9.39 -13.14 -18.37
C ALA A 210 8.98 -13.17 -19.84
N ALA A 211 9.96 -13.08 -20.77
CA ALA A 211 9.68 -13.10 -22.20
C ALA A 211 9.05 -14.41 -22.71
N LYS A 212 9.32 -15.52 -22.02
CA LYS A 212 8.89 -16.89 -22.41
C LYS A 212 7.78 -17.44 -21.52
N ALA A 213 7.49 -16.80 -20.40
CA ALA A 213 6.51 -17.26 -19.44
C ALA A 213 5.09 -16.86 -19.86
N ASP A 214 4.13 -17.77 -19.70
CA ASP A 214 2.70 -17.51 -19.82
C ASP A 214 2.12 -16.99 -18.48
N LYS A 215 2.65 -17.51 -17.37
CA LYS A 215 2.34 -17.10 -16.00
C LYS A 215 3.64 -17.02 -15.19
N ILE A 216 3.75 -16.02 -14.34
CA ILE A 216 5.00 -15.79 -13.59
C ILE A 216 4.74 -15.41 -12.13
N ILE A 217 5.61 -15.92 -11.24
CA ILE A 217 5.73 -15.48 -9.85
C ILE A 217 7.08 -14.82 -9.70
N PHE A 218 7.09 -13.52 -9.43
CA PHE A 218 8.28 -12.70 -9.31
C PHE A 218 8.54 -12.36 -7.84
N MET A 219 9.66 -12.82 -7.32
CA MET A 219 9.99 -12.73 -5.90
C MET A 219 11.38 -12.15 -5.67
N GLN A 220 11.64 -11.71 -4.44
CA GLN A 220 12.98 -11.38 -3.96
C GLN A 220 13.94 -12.57 -4.16
N GLU A 221 15.17 -12.29 -4.48
CA GLU A 221 16.17 -13.34 -4.71
C GLU A 221 16.58 -14.05 -3.41
N GLN A 222 16.92 -13.30 -2.38
CA GLN A 222 17.33 -13.81 -1.06
C GLN A 222 17.00 -12.79 0.04
N GLY A 223 16.97 -13.23 1.29
CA GLY A 223 17.00 -12.35 2.45
C GLY A 223 15.68 -11.73 2.86
N CYS A 224 14.55 -12.33 2.48
CA CYS A 224 13.25 -11.95 3.03
C CYS A 224 13.10 -12.52 4.44
N ASP A 225 13.44 -11.71 5.42
CA ASP A 225 13.08 -12.00 6.80
C ASP A 225 11.56 -11.77 6.98
N MET A 226 10.89 -12.67 7.72
CA MET A 226 9.51 -12.49 8.17
C MET A 226 8.45 -12.28 7.06
N GLY A 227 8.76 -12.57 5.79
CA GLY A 227 7.77 -12.49 4.71
C GLY A 227 7.51 -11.07 4.19
N SER A 228 8.51 -10.19 4.18
CA SER A 228 8.46 -8.88 3.51
C SER A 228 9.74 -8.56 2.78
N LEU A 229 9.67 -7.64 1.83
CA LEU A 229 10.87 -6.96 1.33
C LEU A 229 11.51 -6.12 2.44
N PRO A 230 12.80 -5.74 2.32
CA PRO A 230 13.38 -4.75 3.21
C PRO A 230 12.63 -3.41 3.11
N TYR A 231 12.46 -2.72 4.25
CA TYR A 231 12.00 -1.34 4.23
C TYR A 231 12.83 -0.48 3.26
N ALA A 232 12.19 0.50 2.63
CA ALA A 232 12.87 1.41 1.70
C ALA A 232 14.11 2.07 2.32
N ILE A 233 14.04 2.40 3.62
CA ILE A 233 15.17 2.97 4.39
C ILE A 233 16.31 1.97 4.63
N ASP A 234 16.04 0.66 4.60
CA ASP A 234 17.00 -0.44 4.87
C ASP A 234 17.51 -1.12 3.60
N ARG A 235 16.91 -0.79 2.43
CA ARG A 235 17.15 -1.47 1.16
C ARG A 235 18.60 -1.36 0.72
N LYS A 236 19.16 -2.47 0.25
CA LYS A 236 20.53 -2.59 -0.29
C LYS A 236 20.48 -2.76 -1.80
N PRO A 237 21.59 -2.48 -2.50
CA PRO A 237 21.69 -2.81 -3.92
C PRO A 237 21.41 -4.29 -4.19
N GLY A 238 20.50 -4.56 -5.11
CA GLY A 238 20.02 -5.91 -5.45
C GLY A 238 18.72 -6.33 -4.77
N ASP A 239 18.31 -5.64 -3.70
CA ASP A 239 16.98 -5.85 -3.13
C ASP A 239 15.89 -5.31 -4.08
N LEU A 240 14.81 -6.05 -4.23
CA LEU A 240 13.64 -5.60 -4.99
C LEU A 240 12.98 -4.38 -4.33
N SER A 241 12.49 -3.49 -5.17
CA SER A 241 11.59 -2.40 -4.79
C SER A 241 10.19 -2.65 -5.33
N LEU A 242 9.18 -2.01 -4.71
CA LEU A 242 7.82 -2.05 -5.22
C LEU A 242 7.73 -1.34 -6.59
N GLU A 243 8.58 -0.35 -6.84
CA GLU A 243 8.73 0.30 -8.15
C GLU A 243 9.13 -0.70 -9.25
N GLU A 244 10.14 -1.55 -8.99
CA GLU A 244 10.60 -2.57 -9.92
C GLU A 244 9.57 -3.67 -10.14
N ILE A 245 8.88 -4.09 -9.07
CA ILE A 245 7.76 -5.03 -9.15
C ILE A 245 6.64 -4.45 -10.02
N THR A 246 6.30 -3.18 -9.84
CA THR A 246 5.26 -2.50 -10.63
C THR A 246 5.66 -2.40 -12.10
N GLN A 247 6.92 -2.05 -12.41
CA GLN A 247 7.41 -2.05 -13.77
C GLN A 247 7.36 -3.45 -14.39
N GLY A 248 7.78 -4.47 -13.65
CA GLY A 248 7.70 -5.87 -14.07
C GLY A 248 6.27 -6.32 -14.37
N ALA A 249 5.30 -5.90 -13.55
CA ALA A 249 3.88 -6.17 -13.80
C ALA A 249 3.39 -5.52 -15.09
N ILE A 250 3.73 -4.24 -15.31
CA ILE A 250 3.40 -3.51 -16.54
C ILE A 250 3.98 -4.23 -17.77
N ASP A 251 5.27 -4.52 -17.74
CA ASP A 251 5.98 -5.15 -18.85
C ASP A 251 5.41 -6.53 -19.19
N PHE A 252 4.99 -7.29 -18.16
CA PHE A 252 4.45 -8.62 -18.34
C PHE A 252 2.99 -8.61 -18.81
N LEU A 253 2.12 -7.84 -18.16
CA LEU A 253 0.68 -7.85 -18.40
C LEU A 253 0.29 -7.08 -19.66
N SER A 254 1.02 -6.03 -20.05
CA SER A 254 0.75 -5.24 -21.27
C SER A 254 1.03 -5.95 -22.59
N LYS A 255 1.55 -7.19 -22.56
CA LYS A 255 1.72 -8.02 -23.75
C LYS A 255 0.40 -8.32 -24.43
N ASP A 256 -0.69 -8.48 -23.68
CA ASP A 256 -2.04 -8.62 -24.22
C ASP A 256 -2.64 -7.22 -24.53
N LYS A 257 -2.50 -6.82 -25.79
CA LYS A 257 -3.03 -5.53 -26.28
C LYS A 257 -4.54 -5.59 -26.57
N LYS A 258 -5.16 -6.75 -26.58
CA LYS A 258 -6.58 -6.90 -26.94
C LYS A 258 -7.48 -6.56 -25.76
N ASN A 259 -7.32 -7.26 -24.66
CA ASN A 259 -8.23 -7.18 -23.51
C ASN A 259 -7.69 -6.28 -22.40
N GLY A 260 -6.40 -5.97 -22.39
CA GLY A 260 -5.75 -5.18 -21.36
C GLY A 260 -5.50 -5.98 -20.08
N PHE A 261 -5.39 -5.27 -18.96
CA PHE A 261 -5.08 -5.92 -17.67
C PHE A 261 -5.71 -5.21 -16.46
N PHE A 262 -5.86 -5.99 -15.40
CA PHE A 262 -6.07 -5.53 -14.03
C PHE A 262 -4.83 -5.88 -13.21
N VAL A 263 -4.30 -4.92 -12.44
CA VAL A 263 -3.25 -5.19 -11.46
C VAL A 263 -3.55 -4.51 -10.13
N MET A 264 -3.54 -5.30 -9.04
CA MET A 264 -3.50 -4.78 -7.67
C MET A 264 -2.07 -4.75 -7.18
N ILE A 265 -1.68 -3.62 -6.55
CA ILE A 265 -0.33 -3.38 -6.03
C ILE A 265 -0.46 -2.87 -4.60
N GLU A 266 0.05 -3.63 -3.64
CA GLU A 266 0.03 -3.26 -2.23
C GLU A 266 1.40 -2.74 -1.78
N CYS A 267 1.37 -1.66 -0.98
CA CYS A 267 2.49 -1.27 -0.13
C CYS A 267 2.15 -1.62 1.33
N GLY A 268 2.45 -2.85 1.73
CA GLY A 268 2.11 -3.37 3.07
C GLY A 268 3.04 -2.89 4.17
N LEU A 269 4.26 -2.45 3.84
CA LEU A 269 5.25 -2.02 4.81
C LEU A 269 4.95 -0.65 5.45
N ILE A 270 4.03 0.15 4.90
CA ILE A 270 3.54 1.37 5.59
C ILE A 270 2.88 0.98 6.91
N ASP A 271 2.00 -0.03 6.90
CA ASP A 271 1.32 -0.55 8.08
C ASP A 271 2.30 -1.09 9.13
N TRP A 272 3.28 -1.89 8.70
CA TRP A 272 4.26 -2.46 9.62
C TRP A 272 5.10 -1.39 10.31
N ALA A 273 5.49 -0.34 9.60
CA ALA A 273 6.18 0.82 10.18
C ALA A 273 5.29 1.57 11.18
N CYS A 274 3.98 1.71 10.88
CA CYS A 274 3.01 2.31 11.80
C CYS A 274 2.81 1.45 13.06
N HIS A 275 2.69 0.13 12.93
CA HIS A 275 2.63 -0.79 14.07
C HIS A 275 3.85 -0.67 14.99
N SER A 276 5.00 -0.42 14.39
CA SER A 276 6.25 -0.18 15.13
C SER A 276 6.38 1.25 15.66
N ASN A 277 5.48 2.16 15.32
CA ASN A 277 5.59 3.60 15.60
C ASN A 277 6.93 4.19 15.09
N ASP A 278 7.37 3.76 13.91
CA ASP A 278 8.59 4.21 13.24
C ASP A 278 8.23 5.17 12.10
N ALA A 279 8.18 6.46 12.40
CA ALA A 279 7.73 7.47 11.45
C ALA A 279 8.69 7.67 10.27
N ALA A 280 9.99 7.54 10.49
CA ALA A 280 10.96 7.69 9.40
C ALA A 280 10.84 6.52 8.40
N ALA A 281 10.69 5.28 8.88
CA ALA A 281 10.41 4.14 8.03
C ALA A 281 9.09 4.32 7.27
N MET A 282 8.01 4.72 7.97
CA MET A 282 6.69 4.96 7.36
C MET A 282 6.75 6.02 6.25
N PHE A 283 7.38 7.17 6.47
CA PHE A 283 7.50 8.20 5.44
C PHE A 283 8.31 7.73 4.23
N ASN A 284 9.37 6.95 4.45
CA ASN A 284 10.15 6.39 3.34
C ASN A 284 9.34 5.35 2.55
N GLU A 285 8.47 4.57 3.18
CA GLU A 285 7.55 3.65 2.47
C GLU A 285 6.52 4.39 1.62
N VAL A 286 5.91 5.47 2.13
CA VAL A 286 4.98 6.29 1.33
C VAL A 286 5.70 6.97 0.15
N ILE A 287 6.95 7.42 0.36
CA ILE A 287 7.79 7.96 -0.72
C ILE A 287 8.16 6.87 -1.76
N ASP A 288 8.38 5.64 -1.33
CA ASP A 288 8.64 4.53 -2.26
C ASP A 288 7.36 4.11 -3.00
N PHE A 289 6.21 4.13 -2.33
CA PHE A 289 4.91 3.87 -2.92
C PHE A 289 4.59 4.82 -4.07
N GLN A 290 4.85 6.12 -3.92
CA GLN A 290 4.64 7.07 -5.02
C GLN A 290 5.51 6.79 -6.25
N LYS A 291 6.69 6.17 -6.11
CA LYS A 291 7.53 5.76 -7.26
C LYS A 291 6.86 4.66 -8.06
N SER A 292 6.21 3.71 -7.38
CA SER A 292 5.41 2.67 -8.01
C SER A 292 4.21 3.27 -8.74
N ILE A 293 3.50 4.21 -8.11
CA ILE A 293 2.38 4.93 -8.72
C ILE A 293 2.85 5.75 -9.93
N GLN A 294 4.08 6.29 -9.90
CA GLN A 294 4.67 7.00 -11.03
C GLN A 294 4.76 6.11 -12.28
N LYS A 295 5.05 4.82 -12.16
CA LYS A 295 5.05 3.89 -13.30
C LYS A 295 3.67 3.78 -13.96
N ALA A 296 2.62 3.75 -13.15
CA ALA A 296 1.25 3.75 -13.65
C ALA A 296 0.87 5.11 -14.29
N ILE A 297 1.32 6.22 -13.72
CA ILE A 297 1.13 7.55 -14.32
C ILE A 297 1.83 7.65 -15.68
N ASP A 298 3.03 7.13 -15.81
CA ASP A 298 3.78 7.15 -17.07
C ASP A 298 3.12 6.24 -18.12
N PHE A 299 2.53 5.12 -17.71
CA PHE A 299 1.68 4.29 -18.56
C PHE A 299 0.40 5.02 -18.96
N TYR A 300 -0.28 5.67 -18.02
CA TYR A 300 -1.49 6.47 -18.28
C TYR A 300 -1.25 7.56 -19.33
N LYS A 301 -0.12 8.25 -19.29
CA LYS A 301 0.22 9.28 -20.31
C LYS A 301 0.24 8.74 -21.74
N GLN A 302 0.52 7.43 -21.90
CA GLN A 302 0.51 6.76 -23.21
C GLN A 302 -0.87 6.21 -23.58
N HIS A 303 -1.73 5.94 -22.58
CA HIS A 303 -3.06 5.33 -22.74
C HIS A 303 -4.14 6.08 -21.92
N PRO A 304 -4.29 7.41 -22.06
CA PRO A 304 -5.12 8.21 -21.16
C PRO A 304 -6.62 7.90 -21.25
N ASP A 305 -7.09 7.44 -22.41
CA ASP A 305 -8.51 7.15 -22.65
C ASP A 305 -8.94 5.72 -22.29
N GLU A 306 -8.00 4.88 -21.86
CA GLU A 306 -8.22 3.45 -21.56
C GLU A 306 -7.71 3.03 -20.17
N THR A 307 -7.06 3.94 -19.43
CA THR A 307 -6.42 3.63 -18.14
C THR A 307 -7.19 4.23 -16.97
N LEU A 308 -7.37 3.44 -15.93
CA LEU A 308 -7.86 3.85 -14.62
C LEU A 308 -6.79 3.57 -13.57
N ILE A 309 -6.44 4.56 -12.77
CA ILE A 309 -5.56 4.44 -11.60
C ILE A 309 -6.36 4.80 -10.36
N VAL A 310 -6.45 3.87 -9.41
CA VAL A 310 -7.10 4.05 -8.10
C VAL A 310 -6.05 3.84 -7.03
N VAL A 311 -5.90 4.80 -6.13
CA VAL A 311 -4.98 4.74 -4.97
C VAL A 311 -5.80 4.94 -3.71
N THR A 312 -5.74 3.99 -2.78
CA THR A 312 -6.44 4.06 -1.49
C THR A 312 -5.64 3.32 -0.41
N ALA A 313 -6.24 3.17 0.75
CA ALA A 313 -5.74 2.33 1.84
C ALA A 313 -6.86 1.42 2.36
N ASP A 314 -6.49 0.38 3.07
CA ASP A 314 -7.42 -0.56 3.68
C ASP A 314 -7.89 -0.09 5.07
N HIS A 315 -7.01 0.52 5.88
CA HIS A 315 -7.30 1.17 7.17
C HIS A 315 -6.22 2.19 7.53
N GLU A 316 -6.41 2.88 8.63
CA GLU A 316 -5.37 3.67 9.30
C GLU A 316 -4.72 2.82 10.38
N THR A 317 -3.41 3.01 10.59
CA THR A 317 -2.64 2.33 11.65
C THR A 317 -1.86 3.31 12.50
N GLY A 318 -1.85 3.08 13.80
CA GLY A 318 -1.05 3.81 14.78
C GLY A 318 -1.75 5.02 15.38
N ASN A 319 -2.88 5.47 14.83
CA ASN A 319 -3.53 6.72 15.22
C ASN A 319 -2.52 7.86 15.23
N PHE A 320 -1.86 8.05 14.07
CA PHE A 320 -0.72 8.95 13.88
C PHE A 320 -1.15 10.41 13.98
N ALA A 321 -0.45 11.19 14.81
CA ALA A 321 -0.76 12.59 15.03
C ALA A 321 0.44 13.50 14.70
N LEU A 322 0.16 14.54 13.92
CA LEU A 322 1.07 15.63 13.57
C LEU A 322 0.87 16.79 14.54
N GLY A 323 1.90 17.09 15.34
CA GLY A 323 1.86 18.11 16.37
C GLY A 323 1.57 17.57 17.77
N THR A 324 2.35 18.00 18.77
CA THR A 324 2.28 17.54 20.16
C THR A 324 2.21 18.72 21.15
N GLY A 325 1.25 19.63 20.94
CA GLY A 325 0.92 20.71 21.86
C GLY A 325 1.72 22.02 21.70
N LYS A 326 2.68 22.09 20.80
CA LYS A 326 3.28 23.32 20.30
C LYS A 326 2.82 23.57 18.85
N TYR A 327 2.79 24.84 18.42
CA TYR A 327 2.41 25.22 17.05
C TYR A 327 3.58 25.09 16.08
N GLU A 328 4.31 23.96 16.17
CA GLU A 328 5.50 23.68 15.36
C GLU A 328 5.65 22.18 15.10
N LEU A 329 6.24 21.83 13.98
CA LEU A 329 6.76 20.51 13.64
C LEU A 329 8.28 20.61 13.45
N ASN A 330 8.97 19.47 13.50
CA ASN A 330 10.38 19.34 13.14
C ASN A 330 10.59 18.00 12.43
N LEU A 331 9.78 17.75 11.40
CA LEU A 331 9.79 16.47 10.67
C LEU A 331 11.13 16.22 9.99
N LYS A 332 11.88 17.27 9.64
CA LYS A 332 13.22 17.16 9.08
C LYS A 332 14.20 16.43 9.99
N ALA A 333 13.96 16.37 11.32
CA ALA A 333 14.77 15.57 12.23
C ALA A 333 14.78 14.07 11.85
N LEU A 334 13.67 13.57 11.32
CA LEU A 334 13.53 12.19 10.88
C LEU A 334 14.43 11.82 9.70
N GLN A 335 14.95 12.78 8.94
CA GLN A 335 15.94 12.53 7.87
C GLN A 335 17.26 11.95 8.39
N HIS A 336 17.53 12.10 9.68
CA HIS A 336 18.74 11.60 10.32
C HIS A 336 18.62 10.14 10.76
N GLN A 337 17.44 9.55 10.68
CA GLN A 337 17.26 8.11 10.85
C GLN A 337 17.70 7.39 9.58
N MET A 338 18.76 6.59 9.71
CA MET A 338 19.41 5.91 8.57
C MET A 338 18.97 4.46 8.39
N VAL A 339 18.28 3.90 9.36
CA VAL A 339 17.78 2.52 9.38
C VAL A 339 16.45 2.44 10.11
N SER A 340 15.63 1.43 9.81
CA SER A 340 14.41 1.17 10.58
C SER A 340 14.72 0.80 12.04
N LYS A 341 13.73 0.93 12.90
CA LYS A 341 13.83 0.52 14.30
C LYS A 341 14.24 -0.96 14.44
N GLY A 342 13.73 -1.83 13.57
CA GLY A 342 14.10 -3.24 13.55
C GLY A 342 15.56 -3.47 13.19
N GLN A 343 16.10 -2.75 12.20
CA GLN A 343 17.52 -2.82 11.89
C GLN A 343 18.40 -2.20 12.99
N LEU A 344 17.95 -1.13 13.63
CA LEU A 344 18.64 -0.58 14.80
C LEU A 344 18.70 -1.61 15.94
N SER A 345 17.61 -2.33 16.18
CA SER A 345 17.55 -3.44 17.16
C SER A 345 18.58 -4.53 16.83
N LYS A 346 18.67 -4.94 15.57
CA LYS A 346 19.68 -5.91 15.11
C LYS A 346 21.11 -5.39 15.33
N LYS A 347 21.37 -4.11 15.08
CA LYS A 347 22.68 -3.47 15.31
C LYS A 347 23.05 -3.43 16.79
N ILE A 348 22.11 -3.15 17.69
CA ILE A 348 22.32 -3.19 19.15
C ILE A 348 22.65 -4.62 19.59
N SER A 349 21.90 -5.61 19.12
CA SER A 349 22.17 -7.02 19.40
C SER A 349 23.54 -7.46 18.90
N ALA A 350 23.92 -7.03 17.69
CA ALA A 350 25.26 -7.32 17.13
C ALA A 350 26.37 -6.64 17.93
N LEU A 351 26.18 -5.40 18.37
CA LEU A 351 27.15 -4.69 19.21
C LEU A 351 27.41 -5.45 20.51
N ARG A 352 26.35 -5.94 21.15
CA ARG A 352 26.43 -6.76 22.37
C ARG A 352 27.26 -8.03 22.14
N THR A 353 27.01 -8.74 21.07
CA THR A 353 27.74 -10.00 20.75
C THR A 353 29.20 -9.72 20.40
N THR A 354 29.48 -8.72 19.57
CA THR A 354 30.85 -8.37 19.12
C THR A 354 31.74 -7.93 20.27
N HIS A 355 31.23 -7.24 21.27
CA HIS A 355 31.95 -6.79 22.45
C HIS A 355 31.87 -7.77 23.61
N HIS A 356 31.40 -8.99 23.39
CA HIS A 356 31.24 -10.00 24.46
C HIS A 356 30.54 -9.46 25.69
N TYR A 357 29.47 -8.68 25.49
CA TYR A 357 28.68 -7.96 26.51
C TYR A 357 29.44 -6.83 27.25
N ALA A 358 30.68 -6.54 26.92
CA ALA A 358 31.43 -5.40 27.46
C ALA A 358 31.19 -4.09 26.66
N VAL A 359 29.90 -3.78 26.40
CA VAL A 359 29.50 -2.58 25.68
C VAL A 359 29.55 -1.37 26.58
N THR A 360 30.24 -0.31 26.17
CA THR A 360 30.27 0.95 26.92
C THR A 360 29.12 1.87 26.53
N TRP A 361 28.82 2.84 27.37
CA TRP A 361 27.85 3.87 27.02
C TRP A 361 28.26 4.68 25.79
N GLU A 362 29.56 4.92 25.61
CA GLU A 362 30.06 5.65 24.44
C GLU A 362 29.91 4.85 23.14
N ASP A 363 29.99 3.51 23.20
CA ASP A 363 29.69 2.66 22.03
C ASP A 363 28.23 2.81 21.61
N VAL A 364 27.31 2.83 22.59
CA VAL A 364 25.88 3.04 22.35
C VAL A 364 25.60 4.43 21.84
N LYS A 365 26.20 5.49 22.46
CA LYS A 365 26.05 6.87 21.97
C LYS A 365 26.50 6.99 20.52
N LYS A 366 27.64 6.40 20.20
CA LYS A 366 28.14 6.40 18.82
C LYS A 366 27.15 5.71 17.87
N LEU A 367 26.66 4.52 18.23
CA LEU A 367 25.67 3.80 17.42
C LEU A 367 24.41 4.63 17.16
N LEU A 368 23.86 5.24 18.21
CA LEU A 368 22.64 6.06 18.09
C LEU A 368 22.91 7.37 17.33
N SER A 369 24.06 7.99 17.51
CA SER A 369 24.47 9.16 16.73
C SER A 369 24.60 8.85 15.25
N ASP A 370 25.26 7.76 14.92
CA ASP A 370 25.50 7.35 13.51
C ASP A 370 24.20 6.96 12.80
N ASN A 371 23.20 6.42 13.51
CA ASN A 371 21.97 5.91 12.90
C ASN A 371 20.73 6.80 13.08
N LEU A 372 20.72 7.71 14.05
CA LEU A 372 19.58 8.60 14.35
C LEU A 372 19.95 10.07 14.43
N GLY A 373 21.24 10.43 14.32
CA GLY A 373 21.71 11.80 14.45
C GLY A 373 21.62 12.40 15.87
N LEU A 374 21.30 11.60 16.89
CA LEU A 374 21.21 12.06 18.26
C LEU A 374 22.56 12.60 18.74
N TRP A 375 22.58 13.70 19.49
CA TRP A 375 23.74 14.50 19.96
C TRP A 375 24.56 15.18 18.84
N THR A 376 24.52 14.71 17.62
CA THR A 376 25.35 15.24 16.52
C THR A 376 24.58 16.11 15.56
N LYS A 377 23.32 15.81 15.28
CA LYS A 377 22.41 16.57 14.41
C LYS A 377 21.23 17.14 15.17
N GLU A 378 20.78 16.42 16.19
CA GLU A 378 19.71 16.82 17.08
C GLU A 378 20.26 16.96 18.51
N GLU A 379 20.08 18.14 19.11
CA GLU A 379 20.41 18.36 20.51
C GLU A 379 19.52 17.52 21.42
N LEU A 380 20.14 16.78 22.32
CA LEU A 380 19.39 15.89 23.21
C LEU A 380 19.17 16.56 24.56
N LYS A 381 17.91 16.61 25.01
CA LYS A 381 17.57 17.05 26.36
C LYS A 381 18.14 16.08 27.39
N GLU A 382 18.56 16.57 28.52
CA GLU A 382 19.06 15.77 29.64
C GLU A 382 18.08 14.64 30.06
N SER A 383 16.78 14.92 30.06
CA SER A 383 15.76 13.91 30.35
C SER A 383 15.74 12.76 29.37
N TYR A 384 15.96 13.01 28.08
CA TYR A 384 16.02 11.99 27.04
C TYR A 384 17.30 11.15 27.15
N GLU A 385 18.43 11.79 27.43
CA GLU A 385 19.69 11.08 27.68
C GLU A 385 19.58 10.16 28.90
N LYS A 386 18.93 10.64 29.96
CA LYS A 386 18.66 9.84 31.17
C LYS A 386 17.79 8.62 30.88
N ASP A 387 16.75 8.76 30.04
CA ASP A 387 15.90 7.63 29.60
C ASP A 387 16.72 6.60 28.82
N LEU A 388 17.57 7.04 27.88
CA LEU A 388 18.45 6.15 27.10
C LEU A 388 19.47 5.47 27.99
N ARG A 389 20.07 6.20 28.93
CA ARG A 389 21.04 5.65 29.90
C ARG A 389 20.40 4.56 30.76
N HIS A 390 19.20 4.79 31.25
CA HIS A 390 18.46 3.79 32.03
C HIS A 390 18.21 2.50 31.20
N ARG A 391 17.88 2.64 29.91
CA ARG A 391 17.71 1.49 29.02
C ARG A 391 19.04 0.76 28.75
N TYR A 392 20.11 1.52 28.56
CA TYR A 392 21.47 0.97 28.45
C TYR A 392 21.85 0.18 29.69
N ASP A 393 21.70 0.76 30.88
CA ASP A 393 22.05 0.10 32.14
C ASP A 393 21.31 -1.23 32.31
N LYS A 394 20.04 -1.30 31.90
CA LYS A 394 19.26 -2.55 31.88
C LYS A 394 19.78 -3.53 30.82
N ALA A 395 20.02 -3.05 29.59
CA ALA A 395 20.40 -3.87 28.46
C ALA A 395 21.75 -4.57 28.63
N PHE A 396 22.72 -3.88 29.20
CA PHE A 396 24.11 -4.32 29.17
C PHE A 396 24.68 -4.71 30.55
N SER A 397 24.03 -4.34 31.65
CA SER A 397 24.49 -4.69 33.00
C SER A 397 23.76 -5.89 33.64
N ASN A 398 22.55 -6.20 33.27
CA ASN A 398 21.72 -7.24 33.92
C ASN A 398 21.39 -8.46 33.04
N GLY A 399 21.90 -8.53 31.82
CA GLY A 399 21.92 -9.74 30.99
C GLY A 399 20.65 -10.15 30.27
N GLU A 400 19.45 -9.83 30.79
CA GLU A 400 18.18 -10.19 30.13
C GLU A 400 17.30 -8.97 29.89
N GLN A 401 16.73 -8.89 28.69
CA GLN A 401 15.74 -7.88 28.34
C GLN A 401 14.51 -8.50 27.71
N GLU A 402 13.35 -8.04 28.18
CA GLU A 402 12.10 -8.31 27.49
C GLU A 402 12.02 -7.40 26.25
N MET A 403 11.92 -8.02 25.05
CA MET A 403 11.78 -7.30 23.79
C MET A 403 10.44 -6.57 23.71
N VAL A 404 10.42 -5.42 23.06
CA VAL A 404 9.19 -4.68 22.79
C VAL A 404 8.51 -5.30 21.57
N LYS A 405 7.34 -5.89 21.78
CA LYS A 405 6.58 -6.57 20.75
C LYS A 405 5.61 -5.59 20.07
N SER A 406 5.61 -5.60 18.75
CA SER A 406 4.55 -5.08 17.91
C SER A 406 3.91 -6.22 17.13
N LEU A 407 2.95 -5.96 16.24
CA LEU A 407 2.27 -7.02 15.51
C LEU A 407 3.24 -7.83 14.62
N TYR A 408 4.25 -7.17 14.05
CA TYR A 408 5.18 -7.76 13.07
C TYR A 408 6.66 -7.67 13.47
N ALA A 409 6.99 -7.16 14.66
CA ALA A 409 8.37 -6.99 15.08
C ALA A 409 8.56 -7.21 16.58
N GLU A 410 9.77 -7.62 16.93
CA GLU A 410 10.30 -7.64 18.29
C GLU A 410 11.54 -6.76 18.33
N ASP A 411 11.47 -5.66 19.05
CA ASP A 411 12.48 -4.62 19.08
C ASP A 411 13.21 -4.53 20.40
N GLU A 412 14.49 -4.23 20.37
CA GLU A 412 15.28 -3.87 21.54
C GLU A 412 14.66 -2.66 22.25
N PRO A 413 14.43 -2.69 23.58
CA PRO A 413 13.87 -1.55 24.31
C PRO A 413 14.67 -0.27 24.14
N LEU A 414 16.00 -0.37 23.97
CA LEU A 414 16.86 0.78 23.72
C LEU A 414 16.61 1.39 22.33
N ALA A 415 16.48 0.56 21.28
CA ALA A 415 16.10 1.04 19.94
C ALA A 415 14.73 1.69 19.95
N ASN A 416 13.75 1.04 20.59
CA ASN A 416 12.40 1.58 20.72
C ASN A 416 12.40 2.95 21.42
N THR A 417 13.14 3.10 22.53
CA THR A 417 13.23 4.37 23.26
C THR A 417 13.91 5.45 22.41
N ALA A 418 14.96 5.12 21.69
CA ALA A 418 15.70 6.05 20.83
C ALA A 418 14.82 6.58 19.68
N VAL A 419 14.07 5.72 18.99
CA VAL A 419 13.14 6.10 17.91
C VAL A 419 11.98 6.93 18.48
N GLN A 420 11.43 6.56 19.65
CA GLN A 420 10.40 7.38 20.31
C GLN A 420 10.91 8.78 20.68
N ILE A 421 12.16 8.91 21.10
CA ILE A 421 12.78 10.23 21.35
C ILE A 421 12.87 11.03 20.06
N LEU A 422 13.30 10.42 18.96
CA LEU A 422 13.34 11.10 17.66
C LEU A 422 11.94 11.55 17.20
N ASN A 423 10.91 10.72 17.39
CA ASN A 423 9.52 11.11 17.14
C ASN A 423 9.10 12.34 18.00
N ARG A 424 9.49 12.37 19.28
CA ARG A 424 9.21 13.53 20.16
C ARG A 424 9.95 14.78 19.72
N ILE A 425 11.19 14.66 19.22
CA ILE A 425 11.96 15.77 18.63
C ILE A 425 11.26 16.28 17.37
N ALA A 426 10.73 15.34 16.54
CA ALA A 426 9.96 15.67 15.35
C ALA A 426 8.57 16.26 15.64
N ARG A 427 8.12 16.30 16.90
CA ARG A 427 6.80 16.80 17.32
C ARG A 427 5.62 15.98 16.81
N ILE A 428 5.81 14.69 16.65
CA ILE A 428 4.76 13.75 16.28
C ILE A 428 4.48 12.77 17.44
N SER A 429 3.32 12.14 17.39
CA SER A 429 2.93 11.10 18.35
C SER A 429 2.08 10.02 17.72
N TRP A 430 1.97 8.91 18.42
CA TRP A 430 1.19 7.75 18.08
C TRP A 430 0.20 7.46 19.21
N GLY A 431 -1.06 7.22 18.86
CA GLY A 431 -2.09 6.89 19.83
C GLY A 431 -2.06 5.42 20.23
N SER A 432 -1.55 4.55 19.36
CA SER A 432 -1.44 3.11 19.61
C SER A 432 -0.39 2.46 18.72
N GLY A 433 -0.18 1.15 18.88
CA GLY A 433 0.51 0.31 17.89
C GLY A 433 -0.47 -0.57 17.09
N GLY A 434 -1.75 -0.23 17.05
CA GLY A 434 -2.81 -0.97 16.35
C GLY A 434 -3.55 -0.11 15.33
N HIS A 435 -4.53 -0.71 14.67
CA HIS A 435 -5.38 0.00 13.71
C HIS A 435 -6.32 0.98 14.40
N SER A 436 -6.81 1.98 13.67
CA SER A 436 -7.85 2.89 14.12
C SER A 436 -9.04 2.97 13.16
N ALA A 437 -10.13 3.58 13.59
CA ALA A 437 -11.32 3.81 12.77
C ALA A 437 -11.22 5.12 11.95
N GLY A 438 -10.00 5.62 11.74
CA GLY A 438 -9.75 6.81 10.92
C GLY A 438 -10.21 6.61 9.46
N TYR A 439 -10.62 7.71 8.81
CA TYR A 439 -10.83 7.68 7.37
C TYR A 439 -9.51 7.39 6.64
N VAL A 440 -9.62 6.70 5.51
CA VAL A 440 -8.52 6.55 4.56
C VAL A 440 -8.74 7.41 3.32
N PRO A 441 -7.68 7.85 2.64
CA PRO A 441 -7.80 8.64 1.42
C PRO A 441 -8.14 7.76 0.21
N LEU A 442 -8.75 8.40 -0.79
CA LEU A 442 -8.95 7.84 -2.12
C LEU A 442 -8.53 8.89 -3.17
N PHE A 443 -7.68 8.48 -4.09
CA PHE A 443 -7.23 9.30 -5.21
C PHE A 443 -7.46 8.54 -6.51
N VAL A 444 -8.10 9.18 -7.50
CA VAL A 444 -8.42 8.51 -8.77
C VAL A 444 -8.04 9.36 -9.96
N LEU A 445 -7.45 8.72 -10.96
CA LEU A 445 -7.04 9.32 -12.22
C LEU A 445 -7.48 8.41 -13.38
N GLY A 446 -7.99 9.00 -14.45
CA GLY A 446 -8.27 8.31 -15.72
C GLY A 446 -9.73 8.08 -16.00
N VAL A 447 -10.02 7.02 -16.74
CA VAL A 447 -11.36 6.73 -17.26
C VAL A 447 -12.35 6.50 -16.12
N GLY A 448 -13.47 7.27 -16.11
CA GLY A 448 -14.53 7.12 -15.13
C GLY A 448 -14.14 7.55 -13.71
N ALA A 449 -13.05 8.31 -13.55
CA ALA A 449 -12.62 8.80 -12.23
C ALA A 449 -13.73 9.57 -11.50
N GLU A 450 -14.58 10.27 -12.23
CA GLU A 450 -15.73 11.02 -11.69
C GLU A 450 -16.74 10.15 -10.91
N ASN A 451 -16.80 8.85 -11.17
CA ASN A 451 -17.69 7.92 -10.47
C ASN A 451 -17.27 7.69 -9.00
N PHE A 452 -16.07 8.08 -8.62
CA PHE A 452 -15.55 7.96 -7.27
C PHE A 452 -15.73 9.23 -6.41
N ASN A 453 -16.58 10.14 -6.84
CA ASN A 453 -16.96 11.32 -6.05
C ASN A 453 -18.01 10.97 -4.98
N GLY A 454 -18.11 11.82 -3.94
CA GLY A 454 -19.05 11.65 -2.83
C GLY A 454 -18.43 10.88 -1.65
N LYS A 455 -19.25 10.61 -0.63
CA LYS A 455 -18.84 9.81 0.51
C LYS A 455 -18.93 8.33 0.15
N LEU A 456 -17.81 7.63 0.19
CA LEU A 456 -17.71 6.22 -0.16
C LEU A 456 -17.42 5.35 1.07
N ASP A 457 -17.89 4.13 1.00
CA ASP A 457 -17.40 3.01 1.80
C ASP A 457 -16.39 2.20 0.97
N ASN A 458 -15.49 1.48 1.63
CA ASN A 458 -14.48 0.70 0.90
C ASN A 458 -15.08 -0.41 0.00
N THR A 459 -16.34 -0.80 0.22
CA THR A 459 -17.07 -1.72 -0.65
C THR A 459 -17.54 -1.08 -1.97
N ASP A 460 -17.62 0.24 -2.04
CA ASP A 460 -18.05 0.92 -3.26
C ASP A 460 -16.94 0.96 -4.31
N ILE A 461 -15.67 1.00 -3.88
CA ILE A 461 -14.51 1.11 -4.78
C ILE A 461 -14.46 -0.06 -5.79
N PRO A 462 -14.45 -1.34 -5.38
CA PRO A 462 -14.40 -2.44 -6.34
C PRO A 462 -15.64 -2.51 -7.23
N ARG A 463 -16.82 -2.09 -6.75
CA ARG A 463 -18.04 -2.03 -7.56
C ARG A 463 -17.92 -1.02 -8.69
N GLN A 464 -17.34 0.17 -8.41
CA GLN A 464 -17.07 1.17 -9.44
C GLN A 464 -16.01 0.69 -10.44
N ILE A 465 -14.93 0.05 -9.96
CA ILE A 465 -13.90 -0.52 -10.85
C ILE A 465 -14.51 -1.60 -11.75
N GLU A 466 -15.31 -2.52 -11.18
CA GLU A 466 -15.98 -3.57 -11.95
C GLU A 466 -16.88 -2.99 -13.04
N ALA A 467 -17.70 -1.99 -12.71
CA ALA A 467 -18.56 -1.35 -13.67
C ALA A 467 -17.78 -0.74 -14.85
N LEU A 468 -16.62 -0.11 -14.57
CA LEU A 468 -15.76 0.49 -15.60
C LEU A 468 -14.96 -0.53 -16.42
N MET A 469 -14.75 -1.75 -15.92
CA MET A 469 -14.13 -2.84 -16.71
C MET A 469 -15.10 -3.51 -17.67
N ARG A 470 -16.40 -3.50 -17.36
CA ARG A 470 -17.43 -4.08 -18.23
C ARG A 470 -17.69 -3.16 -19.43
N ASP A 471 -17.92 -3.75 -20.60
CA ASP A 471 -18.56 -3.03 -21.69
C ASP A 471 -20.04 -2.81 -21.28
N ILE A 472 -20.45 -1.57 -21.15
CA ILE A 472 -21.88 -1.29 -21.03
C ILE A 472 -22.46 -1.50 -22.44
N GLN A 473 -23.21 -2.60 -22.57
CA GLN A 473 -23.94 -2.96 -23.79
C GLN A 473 -25.14 -2.03 -23.98
#